data_949670d743dd14f7abc2939f6451aeb8
#
_entry.id   949670d743dd14f7abc2939f6451aeb8
#
_cell.length_a   1.000
_cell.length_b   1.000
_cell.length_c   1.000
_cell.angle_alpha   90.00
_cell.angle_beta   90.00
_cell.angle_gamma   90.00
#
_symmetry.space_group_name_H-M   'P 1'
#
loop_
_entity.id
_entity.type
_entity.pdbx_description
1 polymer ?
#
loop_
_entity_poly.entity_id
_entity_poly.type
_entity_poly.pdbx_seq_one_letter_code
_entity_poly.pdbx_strand_id
1 'polypeptide(L)'
;LDAVAAQFRHEHGFRLRIATKYHNLVRKGLRNFGVADYQLVDSQGATEGTVANLTAEAIADITSSGATLKANHLKMLSDGILLKSQASVFASKNADWSGLDSQKNDLCKKMGWKDLIL
;
A
#
# COMPACT_ATOMS: atom_id res chain seq x y z
N LEU A 1 6.33 11.67 10.32
CA LEU A 1 4.85 11.54 10.35
C LEU A 1 4.30 11.63 11.78
N ASP A 2 4.91 11.00 12.75
CA ASP A 2 4.45 11.06 14.15
C ASP A 2 4.42 12.49 14.69
N ALA A 3 5.49 13.25 14.50
CA ALA A 3 5.56 14.65 14.91
C ALA A 3 4.48 15.51 14.23
N VAL A 4 4.24 15.29 12.95
CA VAL A 4 3.20 16.00 12.19
C VAL A 4 1.81 15.67 12.71
N ALA A 5 1.55 14.41 13.01
CA ALA A 5 0.25 13.97 13.56
C ALA A 5 -0.01 14.56 14.94
N ALA A 6 1.00 14.57 15.80
CA ALA A 6 0.91 15.17 17.14
C ALA A 6 0.68 16.68 17.07
N GLN A 7 1.42 17.37 16.20
CA GLN A 7 1.25 18.80 15.99
C GLN A 7 -0.13 19.14 15.45
N PHE A 8 -0.61 18.37 14.47
CA PHE A 8 -1.95 18.55 13.90
C PHE A 8 -3.02 18.47 14.98
N ARG A 9 -2.94 17.45 15.85
CA ARG A 9 -3.89 17.31 16.95
C ARG A 9 -3.85 18.49 17.92
N HIS A 10 -2.64 18.96 18.22
CA HIS A 10 -2.48 20.12 19.11
C HIS A 10 -3.11 21.38 18.53
N GLU A 11 -2.91 21.62 17.23
CA GLU A 11 -3.39 22.84 16.55
C GLU A 11 -4.89 22.80 16.27
N HIS A 12 -5.47 21.63 15.95
CA HIS A 12 -6.84 21.50 15.46
C HIS A 12 -7.82 20.89 16.48
N GLY A 13 -7.31 20.28 17.54
CA GLY A 13 -8.16 19.64 18.56
C GLY A 13 -8.74 18.29 18.17
N PHE A 14 -8.42 17.76 16.99
CA PHE A 14 -8.79 16.40 16.57
C PHE A 14 -7.62 15.72 15.87
N ARG A 15 -7.70 14.40 15.72
CA ARG A 15 -6.62 13.59 15.17
C ARG A 15 -6.51 13.77 13.65
N LEU A 16 -5.30 13.67 13.14
CA LEU A 16 -5.02 13.61 11.71
C LEU A 16 -5.81 12.45 11.08
N ARG A 17 -6.58 12.73 10.05
CA ARG A 17 -7.39 11.73 9.37
C ARG A 17 -6.65 11.19 8.17
N ILE A 18 -6.53 9.87 8.11
CA ILE A 18 -5.87 9.14 7.02
C ILE A 18 -6.92 8.27 6.35
N ALA A 19 -7.22 8.55 5.10
CA ALA A 19 -8.16 7.75 4.31
C ALA A 19 -7.45 6.55 3.71
N THR A 20 -8.06 5.38 3.82
CA THR A 20 -7.52 4.14 3.27
C THR A 20 -8.60 3.09 3.10
N LYS A 21 -8.35 2.15 2.18
CA LYS A 21 -9.10 0.89 2.05
C LYS A 21 -8.45 -0.24 2.86
N TYR A 22 -7.23 -0.03 3.34
CA TYR A 22 -6.37 -1.09 3.89
C TYR A 22 -6.12 -0.88 5.39
N HIS A 23 -7.19 -0.83 6.17
CA HIS A 23 -7.14 -0.46 7.60
C HIS A 23 -6.12 -1.27 8.40
N ASN A 24 -6.15 -2.60 8.27
CA ASN A 24 -5.26 -3.47 9.07
C ASN A 24 -3.79 -3.29 8.71
N LEU A 25 -3.49 -3.22 7.41
CA LEU A 25 -2.13 -2.98 6.92
C LEU A 25 -1.59 -1.64 7.37
N VAL A 26 -2.41 -0.59 7.28
CA VAL A 26 -2.02 0.77 7.67
C VAL A 26 -1.80 0.87 9.17
N ARG A 27 -2.69 0.29 9.98
CA ARG A 27 -2.50 0.26 11.45
C ARG A 27 -1.21 -0.43 11.83
N LYS A 28 -0.92 -1.58 11.23
CA LYS A 28 0.32 -2.32 11.49
C LYS A 28 1.55 -1.52 11.11
N GLY A 29 1.53 -0.90 9.93
CA GLY A 29 2.64 -0.08 9.45
C GLY A 29 2.88 1.15 10.32
N LEU A 30 1.83 1.86 10.68
CA LEU A 30 1.94 3.05 11.53
C LEU A 30 2.39 2.68 12.95
N ARG A 31 1.95 1.54 13.48
CA ARG A 31 2.43 1.02 14.76
C ARG A 31 3.94 0.77 14.71
N ASN A 32 4.43 0.18 13.65
CA ASN A 32 5.86 -0.08 13.47
C ASN A 32 6.69 1.21 13.42
N PHE A 33 6.10 2.31 12.96
CA PHE A 33 6.73 3.63 12.95
C PHE A 33 6.48 4.45 14.21
N GLY A 34 5.75 3.91 15.18
CA GLY A 34 5.45 4.61 16.44
C GLY A 34 4.46 5.76 16.30
N VAL A 35 3.65 5.76 15.26
CA VAL A 35 2.63 6.80 15.03
C VAL A 35 1.33 6.39 15.72
N ALA A 36 0.79 7.25 16.58
CA ALA A 36 -0.41 6.97 17.36
C ALA A 36 -1.53 8.01 17.20
N ASP A 37 -1.20 9.27 16.95
CA ASP A 37 -2.18 10.36 16.90
C ASP A 37 -2.84 10.52 15.53
N TYR A 38 -3.49 9.44 15.07
CA TYR A 38 -4.21 9.44 13.81
C TYR A 38 -5.57 8.78 13.95
N GLN A 39 -6.44 9.04 12.97
CA GLN A 39 -7.72 8.36 12.83
C GLN A 39 -7.83 7.85 11.40
N LEU A 40 -8.19 6.58 11.22
CA LEU A 40 -8.45 6.02 9.90
C LEU A 40 -9.86 6.33 9.46
N VAL A 41 -9.99 6.80 8.23
CA VAL A 41 -11.27 7.06 7.58
C VAL A 41 -11.44 6.06 6.44
N ASP A 42 -12.58 5.42 6.37
CA ASP A 42 -12.87 4.49 5.30
C ASP A 42 -13.02 5.22 3.97
N SER A 43 -12.35 4.71 2.94
CA SER A 43 -12.50 5.23 1.59
C SER A 43 -12.97 4.11 0.66
N GLN A 44 -14.13 4.28 0.07
CA GLN A 44 -14.66 3.38 -0.94
C GLN A 44 -14.55 4.08 -2.31
N GLY A 45 -13.71 3.53 -3.19
CA GLY A 45 -13.49 4.14 -4.50
C GLY A 45 -12.23 5.02 -4.52
N ALA A 46 -12.32 6.22 -5.04
CA ALA A 46 -11.18 7.12 -5.26
C ALA A 46 -10.60 7.68 -3.96
N THR A 47 -9.71 6.92 -3.31
CA THR A 47 -9.03 7.33 -2.08
C THR A 47 -8.26 8.64 -2.26
N GLU A 48 -7.61 8.81 -3.39
CA GLU A 48 -6.83 10.00 -3.75
C GLU A 48 -7.66 11.29 -3.78
N GLY A 49 -8.96 11.20 -3.94
CA GLY A 49 -9.86 12.36 -3.94
C GLY A 49 -10.31 12.83 -2.56
N THR A 50 -10.02 12.07 -1.50
CA THR A 50 -10.53 12.38 -0.16
C THR A 50 -9.95 13.66 0.42
N VAL A 51 -8.73 14.03 0.08
CA VAL A 51 -8.09 15.27 0.55
C VAL A 51 -8.76 16.47 -0.08
N ALA A 52 -9.00 16.45 -1.39
CA ALA A 52 -9.70 17.53 -2.07
C ALA A 52 -11.14 17.69 -1.58
N ASN A 53 -11.79 16.61 -1.17
CA ASN A 53 -13.14 16.62 -0.63
C ASN A 53 -13.20 16.92 0.87
N LEU A 54 -12.08 17.24 1.50
CA LEU A 54 -11.97 17.60 2.92
C LEU A 54 -12.42 16.50 3.88
N THR A 55 -12.38 15.24 3.47
CA THR A 55 -12.73 14.09 4.31
C THR A 55 -11.52 13.52 5.05
N ALA A 56 -10.32 13.83 4.58
CA ALA A 56 -9.07 13.42 5.23
C ALA A 56 -7.95 14.41 4.87
N GLU A 57 -6.92 14.45 5.69
CA GLU A 57 -5.73 15.27 5.45
C GLU A 57 -4.63 14.50 4.74
N ALA A 58 -4.66 13.17 4.86
CA ALA A 58 -3.69 12.27 4.23
C ALA A 58 -4.39 11.04 3.70
N ILE A 59 -3.70 10.32 2.83
CA ILE A 59 -4.16 9.03 2.33
C ILE A 59 -3.08 7.98 2.51
N ALA A 60 -3.49 6.72 2.66
CA ALA A 60 -2.61 5.58 2.60
C ALA A 60 -3.15 4.63 1.52
N ASP A 61 -2.40 4.50 0.44
CA ASP A 61 -2.84 3.75 -0.73
C ASP A 61 -1.65 3.04 -1.38
N ILE A 62 -1.96 2.18 -2.33
CA ILE A 62 -0.95 1.46 -3.11
C ILE A 62 -0.62 2.28 -4.34
N THR A 63 0.67 2.48 -4.59
CA THR A 63 1.15 3.17 -5.79
C THR A 63 2.36 2.45 -6.36
N SER A 64 2.55 2.55 -7.66
CA SER A 64 3.75 2.06 -8.34
C SER A 64 4.61 3.22 -8.86
N SER A 65 4.04 4.09 -9.68
CA SER A 65 4.75 5.21 -10.31
C SER A 65 4.50 6.56 -9.63
N GLY A 66 3.46 6.67 -8.82
CA GLY A 66 3.03 7.93 -8.23
C GLY A 66 2.27 8.86 -9.19
N ALA A 67 1.95 8.40 -10.39
CA ALA A 67 1.27 9.24 -11.39
C ALA A 67 -0.10 9.74 -10.91
N THR A 68 -0.90 8.87 -10.30
CA THR A 68 -2.22 9.23 -9.75
C THR A 68 -2.08 10.24 -8.60
N LEU A 69 -1.03 10.10 -7.79
CA LEU A 69 -0.76 11.04 -6.70
C LEU A 69 -0.49 12.44 -7.25
N LYS A 70 0.35 12.56 -8.27
CA LYS A 70 0.65 13.84 -8.92
C LYS A 70 -0.58 14.46 -9.57
N ALA A 71 -1.41 13.64 -10.23
CA ALA A 71 -2.65 14.10 -10.86
C ALA A 71 -3.65 14.68 -9.85
N ASN A 72 -3.59 14.26 -8.60
CA ASN A 72 -4.44 14.75 -7.51
C ASN A 72 -3.71 15.72 -6.56
N HIS A 73 -2.59 16.29 -7.00
CA HIS A 73 -1.78 17.24 -6.22
C HIS A 73 -1.28 16.67 -4.87
N LEU A 74 -1.01 15.39 -4.85
CA LEU A 74 -0.47 14.68 -3.68
C LEU A 74 1.01 14.37 -3.87
N LYS A 75 1.72 14.23 -2.78
CA LYS A 75 3.12 13.77 -2.78
C LYS A 75 3.29 12.62 -1.82
N MET A 76 4.24 11.74 -2.11
CA MET A 76 4.64 10.68 -1.18
C MET A 76 5.50 11.29 -0.07
N LEU A 77 5.13 11.01 1.20
CA LEU A 77 5.94 11.43 2.33
C LEU A 77 7.23 10.63 2.37
N SER A 78 8.34 11.28 2.71
CA SER A 78 9.66 10.64 2.78
C SER A 78 9.73 9.51 3.81
N ASP A 79 8.96 9.61 4.89
CA ASP A 79 8.83 8.62 5.94
C ASP A 79 7.50 7.85 5.88
N GLY A 80 6.82 7.88 4.74
CA GLY A 80 5.48 7.35 4.58
C GLY A 80 5.39 5.98 3.89
N ILE A 81 6.50 5.31 3.62
CA ILE A 81 6.48 3.99 3.00
C ILE A 81 6.22 2.93 4.09
N LEU A 82 4.98 2.43 4.14
CA LEU A 82 4.55 1.46 5.14
C LEU A 82 4.90 0.02 4.74
N LEU A 83 4.93 -0.26 3.45
CA LEU A 83 5.18 -1.59 2.91
C LEU A 83 5.68 -1.48 1.47
N LYS A 84 6.70 -2.26 1.14
CA LYS A 84 7.10 -2.48 -0.25
C LYS A 84 6.64 -3.88 -0.65
N SER A 85 5.98 -3.97 -1.80
CA SER A 85 5.48 -5.24 -2.32
C SER A 85 5.83 -5.39 -3.79
N GLN A 86 5.88 -6.64 -4.24
CA GLN A 86 6.01 -6.94 -5.65
C GLN A 86 5.08 -8.09 -6.00
N ALA A 87 4.63 -8.11 -7.24
CA ALA A 87 3.79 -9.18 -7.73
C ALA A 87 4.58 -10.49 -7.75
N SER A 88 3.96 -11.55 -7.29
CA SER A 88 4.53 -12.89 -7.29
C SER A 88 3.52 -13.86 -7.90
N VAL A 89 4.01 -14.83 -8.64
CA VAL A 89 3.18 -15.89 -9.19
C VAL A 89 3.38 -17.14 -8.34
N PHE A 90 2.27 -17.73 -7.95
CA PHE A 90 2.28 -18.93 -7.10
C PHE A 90 1.75 -20.12 -7.89
N ALA A 91 2.39 -21.25 -7.69
CA ALA A 91 1.95 -22.52 -8.27
C ALA A 91 1.46 -23.44 -7.16
N SER A 92 0.37 -24.17 -7.43
CA SER A 92 -0.15 -25.14 -6.47
C SER A 92 0.78 -26.36 -6.39
N LYS A 93 1.22 -26.71 -5.18
CA LYS A 93 1.94 -27.94 -4.95
C LYS A 93 1.09 -29.18 -5.13
N ASN A 94 -0.23 -29.05 -4.99
CA ASN A 94 -1.19 -30.16 -5.10
C ASN A 94 -1.70 -30.37 -6.53
N ALA A 95 -1.36 -29.48 -7.47
CA ALA A 95 -1.69 -29.66 -8.87
C ALA A 95 -0.76 -30.67 -9.52
N ASP A 96 -1.28 -31.38 -10.52
CA ASP A 96 -0.48 -32.33 -11.30
C ASP A 96 0.33 -31.58 -12.36
N TRP A 97 1.62 -31.51 -12.11
CA TRP A 97 2.59 -30.87 -13.03
C TRP A 97 3.28 -31.88 -13.96
N SER A 98 2.85 -33.14 -13.95
CA SER A 98 3.42 -34.21 -14.77
C SER A 98 3.30 -33.85 -16.26
N GLY A 99 4.38 -34.01 -17.02
CA GLY A 99 4.40 -33.73 -18.44
C GLY A 99 4.42 -32.25 -18.82
N LEU A 100 4.48 -31.32 -17.83
CA LEU A 100 4.47 -29.89 -18.05
C LEU A 100 5.83 -29.20 -17.81
N ASP A 101 6.89 -29.99 -17.63
CA ASP A 101 8.22 -29.42 -17.31
C ASP A 101 8.74 -28.48 -18.38
N SER A 102 8.53 -28.84 -19.68
CA SER A 102 8.94 -27.98 -20.79
C SER A 102 8.19 -26.64 -20.80
N GLN A 103 6.88 -26.68 -20.60
CA GLN A 103 6.03 -25.48 -20.55
C GLN A 103 6.36 -24.62 -19.34
N LYS A 104 6.60 -25.24 -18.19
CA LYS A 104 6.99 -24.56 -16.97
C LYS A 104 8.33 -23.84 -17.14
N ASN A 105 9.33 -24.52 -17.67
CA ASN A 105 10.64 -23.93 -17.92
C ASN A 105 10.58 -22.80 -18.95
N ASP A 106 9.79 -22.97 -20.00
CA ASP A 106 9.59 -21.95 -21.03
C ASP A 106 8.95 -20.68 -20.45
N LEU A 107 7.93 -20.85 -19.60
CA LEU A 107 7.28 -19.73 -18.93
C LEU A 107 8.26 -18.98 -18.01
N CYS A 108 9.02 -19.69 -17.20
CA CYS A 108 10.02 -19.09 -16.31
C CYS A 108 11.07 -18.30 -17.11
N LYS A 109 11.51 -18.86 -18.24
CA LYS A 109 12.48 -18.21 -19.12
C LYS A 109 11.93 -16.94 -19.74
N LYS A 110 10.70 -16.97 -20.27
CA LYS A 110 10.05 -15.80 -20.87
C LYS A 110 9.81 -14.67 -19.88
N MET A 111 9.49 -15.01 -18.62
CA MET A 111 9.21 -14.04 -17.58
C MET A 111 10.45 -13.62 -16.79
N GLY A 112 11.62 -14.22 -17.06
CA GLY A 112 12.84 -13.93 -16.32
C GLY A 112 12.80 -14.40 -14.87
N TRP A 113 11.97 -15.39 -14.55
CA TRP A 113 11.85 -15.94 -13.20
C TRP A 113 12.92 -17.00 -12.94
N LYS A 114 13.27 -17.18 -11.67
CA LYS A 114 14.00 -18.35 -11.21
C LYS A 114 13.10 -19.57 -11.29
N ASP A 115 13.70 -20.77 -11.29
CA ASP A 115 12.95 -22.02 -11.33
C ASP A 115 11.87 -22.07 -10.24
N LEU A 116 10.70 -22.60 -10.62
CA LEU A 116 9.62 -22.84 -9.68
C LEU A 116 10.02 -24.03 -8.79
N ILE A 117 10.00 -23.80 -7.48
CA ILE A 117 10.22 -24.83 -6.49
C ILE A 117 8.86 -25.41 -6.12
N LEU A 118 8.57 -26.61 -6.59
CA LEU A 118 7.30 -27.30 -6.34
C LEU A 118 7.44 -28.41 -5.30
#